data_f34c39d4dfff93fa782ccda2edcf3922
#
_entry.id   f34c39d4dfff93fa782ccda2edcf3922
#
_cell.length_a   1.000
_cell.length_b   1.000
_cell.length_c   1.000
_cell.angle_alpha   90.00
_cell.angle_beta   90.00
_cell.angle_gamma   90.00
#
_symmetry.space_group_name_H-M   'P 1'
#
loop_
_entity.id
_entity.type
_entity.pdbx_description
1 polymer ?
#
loop_
_entity_poly.entity_id
_entity_poly.type
_entity_poly.pdbx_seq_one_letter_code
_entity_poly.pdbx_strand_id
1 'polypeptide(L)'
;MSTLLVDADVVAYQVAFSTEEAIRWGKEEDEYAIWTLHSDEQDCVRKIKDYYNTLKQDTQCKEIVSAFSDKDNFRKEIYPDYKLNRTKSRKPLTLSFCREYIMKNYNGFIRPRLEADDILGILATSDVIKGNKIICSIDKDLNQIAGLHYNPTAKEFYGITKKQADYNFYYQCLVGDATDNYKGAPTYGEVKTKKTLSNKKNLWKVVKDCFKGQGLSEEDALTQARLARILRNTDYDFKNKQPILWSGE
;
A
#
# COMPACT_ATOMS: atom_id res chain seq x y z
N MET A 1 15.37 2.16 20.34
CA MET A 1 15.53 1.15 19.28
C MET A 1 14.53 1.48 18.19
N SER A 2 14.92 1.42 16.92
CA SER A 2 14.01 1.73 15.80
C SER A 2 13.65 0.45 15.06
N THR A 3 12.37 0.30 14.68
CA THR A 3 11.85 -0.82 13.89
C THR A 3 11.46 -0.33 12.50
N LEU A 4 11.92 -1.02 11.47
CA LEU A 4 11.55 -0.77 10.08
C LEU A 4 10.30 -1.57 9.73
N LEU A 5 9.26 -0.91 9.27
CA LEU A 5 8.01 -1.49 8.84
C LEU A 5 8.00 -1.52 7.30
N VAL A 6 8.17 -2.68 6.70
CA VAL A 6 8.39 -2.84 5.26
C VAL A 6 7.13 -3.32 4.56
N ASP A 7 6.75 -2.66 3.49
CA ASP A 7 5.78 -3.17 2.52
C ASP A 7 6.42 -4.32 1.72
N ALA A 8 6.18 -5.53 2.17
CA ALA A 8 6.82 -6.71 1.63
C ALA A 8 6.15 -7.24 0.35
N ASP A 9 4.92 -6.83 0.05
CA ASP A 9 4.29 -7.13 -1.24
C ASP A 9 5.02 -6.45 -2.39
N VAL A 10 5.40 -5.18 -2.20
CA VAL A 10 6.20 -4.43 -3.18
C VAL A 10 7.56 -5.09 -3.37
N VAL A 11 8.25 -5.47 -2.29
CA VAL A 11 9.56 -6.14 -2.36
C VAL A 11 9.45 -7.46 -3.12
N ALA A 12 8.50 -8.31 -2.75
CA ALA A 12 8.30 -9.62 -3.39
C ALA A 12 7.99 -9.48 -4.88
N TYR A 13 7.15 -8.50 -5.24
CA TYR A 13 6.79 -8.25 -6.64
C TYR A 13 7.98 -7.73 -7.45
N GLN A 14 8.72 -6.76 -6.93
CA GLN A 14 9.90 -6.19 -7.59
C GLN A 14 10.98 -7.25 -7.82
N VAL A 15 11.28 -8.07 -6.81
CA VAL A 15 12.26 -9.14 -6.97
C VAL A 15 11.79 -10.16 -7.99
N ALA A 16 10.58 -10.69 -7.86
CA ALA A 16 10.05 -11.69 -8.76
C ALA A 16 10.01 -11.20 -10.22
N PHE A 17 9.59 -9.94 -10.43
CA PHE A 17 9.58 -9.34 -11.77
C PHE A 17 10.99 -9.14 -12.32
N SER A 18 11.94 -8.72 -11.50
CA SER A 18 13.32 -8.44 -11.93
C SER A 18 14.17 -9.69 -12.20
N THR A 19 13.68 -10.86 -11.80
CA THR A 19 14.34 -12.16 -12.06
C THR A 19 13.70 -12.93 -13.23
N GLU A 20 12.62 -12.38 -13.80
CA GLU A 20 12.02 -13.00 -14.99
C GLU A 20 12.83 -12.65 -16.25
N GLU A 21 13.13 -13.67 -17.02
CA GLU A 21 13.73 -13.56 -18.33
C GLU A 21 12.81 -14.16 -19.40
N ALA A 22 12.61 -13.41 -20.48
CA ALA A 22 11.89 -13.90 -21.64
C ALA A 22 12.88 -14.53 -22.63
N ILE A 23 12.79 -15.84 -22.81
CA ILE A 23 13.64 -16.60 -23.73
C ILE A 23 12.88 -16.82 -25.04
N ARG A 24 13.46 -16.36 -26.13
CA ARG A 24 12.95 -16.59 -27.47
C ARG A 24 13.56 -17.88 -28.03
N TRP A 25 12.70 -18.76 -28.52
CA TRP A 25 13.10 -19.96 -29.20
C TRP A 25 12.81 -19.82 -30.70
N GLY A 26 13.74 -20.31 -31.53
CA GLY A 26 13.69 -20.20 -32.98
C GLY A 26 14.67 -19.18 -33.55
N LYS A 27 14.82 -19.16 -34.88
CA LYS A 27 15.67 -18.19 -35.58
C LYS A 27 15.02 -16.81 -35.60
N GLU A 28 15.80 -15.75 -35.78
CA GLU A 28 15.29 -14.38 -35.88
C GLU A 28 14.22 -14.21 -37.01
N GLU A 29 14.35 -14.99 -38.05
CA GLU A 29 13.51 -14.95 -39.24
C GLU A 29 12.20 -15.77 -39.11
N ASP A 30 12.02 -16.52 -37.99
CA ASP A 30 10.84 -17.37 -37.82
C ASP A 30 9.62 -16.50 -37.48
N GLU A 31 8.60 -16.53 -38.35
CA GLU A 31 7.33 -15.82 -38.16
C GLU A 31 6.56 -16.27 -36.91
N TYR A 32 6.84 -17.50 -36.43
CA TYR A 32 6.20 -18.12 -35.26
C TYR A 32 7.21 -18.39 -34.13
N ALA A 33 7.86 -17.32 -33.61
CA ALA A 33 8.76 -17.47 -32.48
C ALA A 33 7.99 -17.84 -31.22
N ILE A 34 8.44 -18.89 -30.54
CA ILE A 34 7.93 -19.30 -29.23
C ILE A 34 8.72 -18.54 -28.15
N TRP A 35 7.98 -17.94 -27.21
CA TRP A 35 8.58 -17.28 -26.05
C TRP A 35 8.23 -18.04 -24.78
N THR A 36 9.23 -18.30 -23.96
CA THR A 36 9.05 -18.84 -22.60
C THR A 36 9.56 -17.84 -21.57
N LEU A 37 8.90 -17.83 -20.45
CA LEU A 37 9.40 -17.09 -19.28
C LEU A 37 10.14 -18.04 -18.37
N HIS A 38 11.30 -17.60 -17.91
CA HIS A 38 12.14 -18.30 -16.93
C HIS A 38 12.40 -17.39 -15.74
N SER A 39 12.52 -17.97 -14.55
CA SER A 39 12.95 -17.27 -13.33
C SER A 39 13.61 -18.26 -12.38
N ASP A 40 14.74 -17.89 -11.79
CA ASP A 40 15.47 -18.72 -10.84
C ASP A 40 15.18 -18.30 -9.39
N GLU A 41 14.76 -19.26 -8.57
CA GLU A 41 14.50 -19.04 -7.16
C GLU A 41 15.75 -18.67 -6.37
N GLN A 42 16.94 -19.15 -6.74
CA GLN A 42 18.19 -18.79 -6.08
C GLN A 42 18.56 -17.33 -6.34
N ASP A 43 18.28 -16.83 -7.54
CA ASP A 43 18.45 -15.42 -7.87
C ASP A 43 17.47 -14.55 -7.08
N CYS A 44 16.23 -15.02 -6.91
CA CYS A 44 15.27 -14.37 -6.03
C CYS A 44 15.79 -14.28 -4.59
N VAL A 45 16.30 -15.39 -4.05
CA VAL A 45 16.89 -15.43 -2.69
C VAL A 45 18.05 -14.44 -2.55
N ARG A 46 18.95 -14.41 -3.52
CA ARG A 46 20.09 -13.47 -3.52
C ARG A 46 19.60 -12.03 -3.50
N LYS A 47 18.72 -11.65 -4.42
CA LYS A 47 18.17 -10.29 -4.50
C LYS A 47 17.39 -9.88 -3.26
N ILE A 48 16.60 -10.79 -2.65
CA ILE A 48 15.90 -10.51 -1.40
C ILE A 48 16.91 -10.24 -0.27
N LYS A 49 17.93 -11.07 -0.14
CA LYS A 49 18.97 -10.88 0.88
C LYS A 49 19.68 -9.53 0.71
N ASP A 50 20.06 -9.19 -0.51
CA ASP A 50 20.76 -7.94 -0.83
C ASP A 50 19.84 -6.74 -0.53
N TYR A 51 18.56 -6.82 -0.88
CA TYR A 51 17.58 -5.77 -0.59
C TYR A 51 17.45 -5.52 0.92
N TYR A 52 17.21 -6.56 1.71
CA TYR A 52 17.08 -6.43 3.17
C TYR A 52 18.37 -6.01 3.86
N ASN A 53 19.53 -6.46 3.38
CA ASN A 53 20.82 -5.98 3.86
C ASN A 53 21.02 -4.48 3.58
N THR A 54 20.66 -4.03 2.39
CA THR A 54 20.70 -2.61 2.02
C THR A 54 19.78 -1.80 2.92
N LEU A 55 18.54 -2.25 3.15
CA LEU A 55 17.62 -1.58 4.07
C LEU A 55 18.20 -1.43 5.48
N LYS A 56 18.83 -2.50 6.01
CA LYS A 56 19.49 -2.44 7.33
C LYS A 56 20.65 -1.45 7.36
N GLN A 57 21.44 -1.41 6.31
CA GLN A 57 22.57 -0.49 6.18
C GLN A 57 22.10 0.96 6.08
N ASP A 58 21.13 1.24 5.21
CA ASP A 58 20.64 2.60 4.97
C ASP A 58 19.89 3.16 6.18
N THR A 59 19.07 2.35 6.83
CA THR A 59 18.21 2.81 7.94
C THR A 59 18.80 2.61 9.32
N GLN A 60 19.86 1.82 9.46
CA GLN A 60 20.47 1.40 10.74
C GLN A 60 19.45 0.72 11.69
N CYS A 61 18.32 0.23 11.16
CA CYS A 61 17.34 -0.52 11.94
C CYS A 61 17.78 -1.96 12.13
N LYS A 62 17.76 -2.44 13.39
CA LYS A 62 18.06 -3.84 13.71
C LYS A 62 16.83 -4.73 13.52
N GLU A 63 15.67 -4.21 13.86
CA GLU A 63 14.40 -4.92 13.77
C GLU A 63 13.66 -4.53 12.49
N ILE A 64 13.13 -5.54 11.80
CA ILE A 64 12.29 -5.37 10.61
C ILE A 64 11.01 -6.17 10.80
N VAL A 65 9.89 -5.59 10.38
CA VAL A 65 8.60 -6.27 10.22
C VAL A 65 8.19 -6.13 8.76
N SER A 66 7.96 -7.26 8.10
CA SER A 66 7.58 -7.32 6.69
C SER A 66 6.08 -7.59 6.56
N ALA A 67 5.29 -6.58 6.23
CA ALA A 67 3.84 -6.69 6.11
C ALA A 67 3.43 -7.21 4.74
N PHE A 68 2.44 -8.11 4.72
CA PHE A 68 1.85 -8.65 3.50
C PHE A 68 0.33 -8.52 3.51
N SER A 69 -0.23 -8.27 2.36
CA SER A 69 -1.68 -8.29 2.15
C SER A 69 -2.24 -9.71 2.24
N ASP A 70 -3.42 -9.83 2.87
CA ASP A 70 -4.21 -11.04 2.81
C ASP A 70 -4.85 -11.23 1.41
N LYS A 71 -5.34 -12.42 1.15
CA LYS A 71 -6.12 -12.73 -0.06
C LYS A 71 -7.45 -12.01 -0.07
N ASP A 72 -8.07 -11.94 1.12
CA ASP A 72 -9.32 -11.24 1.33
C ASP A 72 -9.06 -9.79 1.76
N ASN A 73 -10.02 -8.93 1.44
CA ASN A 73 -9.93 -7.51 1.77
C ASN A 73 -11.31 -7.00 2.17
N PHE A 74 -11.42 -6.42 3.36
CA PHE A 74 -12.68 -5.88 3.88
C PHE A 74 -13.29 -4.79 2.96
N ARG A 75 -12.48 -4.09 2.16
CA ARG A 75 -12.98 -3.08 1.22
C ARG A 75 -13.87 -3.67 0.13
N LYS A 76 -13.67 -4.94 -0.24
CA LYS A 76 -14.53 -5.64 -1.21
C LYS A 76 -15.94 -5.89 -0.67
N GLU A 77 -16.11 -5.96 0.63
CA GLU A 77 -17.44 -6.05 1.25
C GLU A 77 -18.19 -4.72 1.21
N ILE A 78 -17.45 -3.61 1.22
CA ILE A 78 -17.99 -2.25 1.11
C ILE A 78 -18.27 -1.89 -0.36
N TYR A 79 -17.35 -2.29 -1.25
CA TYR A 79 -17.38 -1.97 -2.67
C TYR A 79 -16.82 -3.17 -3.48
N PRO A 80 -17.70 -4.02 -4.06
CA PRO A 80 -17.29 -5.25 -4.74
C PRO A 80 -16.31 -5.04 -5.89
N ASP A 81 -16.35 -3.87 -6.54
CA ASP A 81 -15.47 -3.54 -7.66
C ASP A 81 -14.04 -3.12 -7.23
N TYR A 82 -13.77 -3.02 -5.91
CA TYR A 82 -12.46 -2.65 -5.40
C TYR A 82 -11.37 -3.58 -5.92
N LYS A 83 -10.37 -3.01 -6.63
CA LYS A 83 -9.25 -3.72 -7.28
C LYS A 83 -9.65 -4.79 -8.31
N LEU A 84 -10.89 -4.77 -8.81
CA LEU A 84 -11.35 -5.75 -9.79
C LEU A 84 -10.56 -5.69 -11.11
N ASN A 85 -10.10 -4.50 -11.50
CA ASN A 85 -9.27 -4.27 -12.69
C ASN A 85 -7.91 -5.00 -12.63
N ARG A 86 -7.40 -5.34 -11.44
CA ARG A 86 -6.10 -6.04 -11.26
C ARG A 86 -6.17 -7.54 -11.57
N THR A 87 -7.35 -8.13 -11.69
CA THR A 87 -7.52 -9.58 -11.92
C THR A 87 -7.00 -10.05 -13.28
N LYS A 88 -6.87 -9.14 -14.24
CA LYS A 88 -6.40 -9.43 -15.60
C LYS A 88 -4.88 -9.39 -15.77
N SER A 89 -4.15 -8.89 -14.76
CA SER A 89 -2.70 -8.77 -14.85
C SER A 89 -2.01 -10.09 -14.50
N ARG A 90 -1.09 -10.52 -15.37
CA ARG A 90 -0.23 -11.67 -15.07
C ARG A 90 0.67 -11.35 -13.86
N LYS A 91 0.77 -12.30 -12.97
CA LYS A 91 1.72 -12.22 -11.84
C LYS A 91 3.07 -12.81 -12.25
N PRO A 92 4.19 -12.29 -11.71
CA PRO A 92 5.51 -12.89 -11.90
C PRO A 92 5.56 -14.37 -11.46
N LEU A 93 6.35 -15.18 -12.16
CA LEU A 93 6.44 -16.62 -11.94
C LEU A 93 6.79 -16.99 -10.50
N THR A 94 7.79 -16.32 -9.94
CA THR A 94 8.33 -16.62 -8.61
C THR A 94 7.71 -15.76 -7.49
N LEU A 95 6.61 -15.04 -7.75
CA LEU A 95 6.01 -14.16 -6.75
C LEU A 95 5.60 -14.90 -5.47
N SER A 96 4.98 -16.07 -5.60
CA SER A 96 4.58 -16.87 -4.43
C SER A 96 5.80 -17.32 -3.62
N PHE A 97 6.84 -17.79 -4.31
CA PHE A 97 8.11 -18.16 -3.69
C PHE A 97 8.75 -16.98 -2.93
N CYS A 98 8.84 -15.80 -3.57
CA CYS A 98 9.39 -14.60 -2.93
C CYS A 98 8.62 -14.22 -1.66
N ARG A 99 7.28 -14.25 -1.70
CA ARG A 99 6.42 -13.98 -0.53
C ARG A 99 6.69 -14.97 0.60
N GLU A 100 6.71 -16.27 0.31
CA GLU A 100 6.97 -17.32 1.30
C GLU A 100 8.37 -17.20 1.91
N TYR A 101 9.36 -16.93 1.07
CA TYR A 101 10.74 -16.75 1.52
C TYR A 101 10.90 -15.55 2.46
N ILE A 102 10.32 -14.40 2.10
CA ILE A 102 10.33 -13.20 2.95
C ILE A 102 9.54 -13.44 4.24
N MET A 103 8.35 -14.04 4.14
CA MET A 103 7.52 -14.38 5.30
C MET A 103 8.31 -15.19 6.34
N LYS A 104 9.05 -16.19 5.89
CA LYS A 104 9.82 -17.10 6.75
C LYS A 104 11.09 -16.47 7.34
N ASN A 105 11.78 -15.62 6.57
CA ASN A 105 13.14 -15.20 6.92
C ASN A 105 13.25 -13.75 7.41
N TYR A 106 12.22 -12.92 7.21
CA TYR A 106 12.25 -11.48 7.49
C TYR A 106 11.07 -11.00 8.32
N ASN A 107 10.70 -11.79 9.35
CA ASN A 107 9.61 -11.46 10.27
C ASN A 107 8.32 -11.05 9.53
N GLY A 108 7.88 -11.94 8.62
CA GLY A 108 6.69 -11.71 7.81
C GLY A 108 5.42 -11.69 8.67
N PHE A 109 4.52 -10.79 8.34
CA PHE A 109 3.31 -10.57 9.09
C PHE A 109 2.11 -10.34 8.16
N ILE A 110 1.04 -11.09 8.39
CA ILE A 110 -0.23 -10.98 7.66
C ILE A 110 -1.38 -10.94 8.66
N ARG A 111 -2.43 -10.25 8.33
CA ARG A 111 -3.68 -10.24 9.10
C ARG A 111 -4.88 -10.48 8.18
N PRO A 112 -5.85 -11.29 8.63
CA PRO A 112 -7.05 -11.56 7.85
C PRO A 112 -7.74 -10.28 7.41
N ARG A 113 -8.12 -10.23 6.14
CA ARG A 113 -8.89 -9.14 5.50
C ARG A 113 -8.18 -7.79 5.41
N LEU A 114 -6.89 -7.70 5.76
CA LEU A 114 -6.10 -6.46 5.68
C LEU A 114 -5.11 -6.48 4.54
N GLU A 115 -4.85 -5.31 3.98
CA GLU A 115 -3.73 -5.06 3.08
C GLU A 115 -2.44 -4.77 3.88
N ALA A 116 -1.29 -4.88 3.22
CA ALA A 116 0.00 -4.56 3.82
C ALA A 116 0.01 -3.13 4.39
N ASP A 117 -0.55 -2.18 3.64
CA ASP A 117 -0.63 -0.77 4.04
C ASP A 117 -1.43 -0.57 5.33
N ASP A 118 -2.56 -1.30 5.49
CA ASP A 118 -3.35 -1.27 6.73
C ASP A 118 -2.54 -1.78 7.91
N ILE A 119 -1.81 -2.88 7.71
CA ILE A 119 -0.94 -3.45 8.74
C ILE A 119 0.15 -2.45 9.13
N LEU A 120 0.81 -1.83 8.14
CA LEU A 120 1.84 -0.82 8.36
C LEU A 120 1.28 0.38 9.12
N GLY A 121 0.10 0.87 8.73
CA GLY A 121 -0.56 2.00 9.38
C GLY A 121 -0.96 1.70 10.83
N ILE A 122 -1.53 0.52 11.09
CA ILE A 122 -1.88 0.06 12.44
C ILE A 122 -0.63 -0.06 13.31
N LEU A 123 0.43 -0.73 12.82
CA LEU A 123 1.67 -0.92 13.57
C LEU A 123 2.39 0.40 13.84
N ALA A 124 2.44 1.30 12.85
CA ALA A 124 3.09 2.60 12.98
C ALA A 124 2.43 3.49 14.03
N THR A 125 1.10 3.39 14.16
CA THR A 125 0.32 4.26 15.05
C THR A 125 -0.04 3.63 16.41
N SER A 126 0.23 2.34 16.61
CA SER A 126 -0.06 1.61 17.85
C SER A 126 1.17 1.49 18.76
N ASP A 127 0.92 1.11 20.00
CA ASP A 127 1.97 0.78 20.99
C ASP A 127 2.38 -0.70 21.02
N VAL A 128 1.92 -1.49 20.00
CA VAL A 128 2.28 -2.91 19.89
C VAL A 128 3.79 -3.06 19.70
N ILE A 129 4.37 -2.21 18.87
CA ILE A 129 5.82 -2.11 18.69
C ILE A 129 6.30 -0.88 19.48
N LYS A 130 7.20 -1.12 20.43
CA LYS A 130 7.78 -0.04 21.24
C LYS A 130 8.95 0.65 20.52
N GLY A 131 9.15 1.91 20.83
CA GLY A 131 10.21 2.75 20.27
C GLY A 131 9.82 3.42 18.95
N ASN A 132 10.84 3.87 18.22
CA ASN A 132 10.63 4.55 16.94
C ASN A 132 10.27 3.55 15.83
N LYS A 133 9.35 3.94 15.00
CA LYS A 133 8.89 3.16 13.84
C LYS A 133 9.13 3.95 12.58
N ILE A 134 9.64 3.28 11.54
CA ILE A 134 9.92 3.88 10.24
C ILE A 134 9.16 3.07 9.20
N ILE A 135 8.26 3.70 8.46
CA ILE A 135 7.55 3.06 7.35
C ILE A 135 8.46 3.06 6.12
N CYS A 136 8.73 1.90 5.56
CA CYS A 136 9.52 1.72 4.36
C CYS A 136 8.65 1.28 3.19
N SER A 137 8.33 2.18 2.30
CA SER A 137 7.58 1.90 1.07
C SER A 137 7.83 2.98 0.02
N ILE A 138 7.55 2.64 -1.24
CA ILE A 138 7.49 3.59 -2.36
C ILE A 138 6.07 4.07 -2.61
N ASP A 139 5.08 3.49 -1.93
CA ASP A 139 3.68 3.84 -2.11
C ASP A 139 3.36 5.17 -1.41
N LYS A 140 2.84 6.11 -2.20
CA LYS A 140 2.47 7.45 -1.71
C LYS A 140 1.23 7.42 -0.81
N ASP A 141 0.41 6.39 -0.89
CA ASP A 141 -0.81 6.28 -0.11
C ASP A 141 -0.49 6.14 1.38
N LEU A 142 0.67 5.56 1.72
CA LEU A 142 1.19 5.52 3.09
C LEU A 142 1.52 6.89 3.68
N ASN A 143 1.57 7.96 2.88
CA ASN A 143 1.62 9.33 3.39
C ASN A 143 0.35 9.76 4.14
N GLN A 144 -0.68 8.92 4.22
CA GLN A 144 -1.80 9.06 5.15
C GLN A 144 -1.44 8.69 6.60
N ILE A 145 -0.26 8.17 6.85
CA ILE A 145 0.21 7.81 8.18
C ILE A 145 1.30 8.79 8.63
N ALA A 146 1.06 9.45 9.76
CA ALA A 146 2.04 10.36 10.36
C ALA A 146 3.22 9.57 10.94
N GLY A 147 4.43 10.11 10.80
CA GLY A 147 5.64 9.49 11.32
C GLY A 147 6.85 9.68 10.41
N LEU A 148 7.88 8.91 10.68
CA LEU A 148 9.08 8.86 9.86
C LEU A 148 8.92 7.80 8.77
N HIS A 149 9.22 8.16 7.56
CA HIS A 149 9.18 7.30 6.38
C HIS A 149 10.57 7.19 5.75
N TYR A 150 10.80 6.08 5.08
CA TYR A 150 11.98 5.85 4.25
C TYR A 150 11.56 5.39 2.86
N ASN A 151 11.99 6.11 1.83
CA ASN A 151 11.82 5.72 0.44
C ASN A 151 13.05 4.90 -0.02
N PRO A 152 12.95 3.58 -0.23
CA PRO A 152 14.10 2.74 -0.56
C PRO A 152 14.64 2.98 -1.97
N THR A 153 13.84 3.54 -2.89
CA THR A 153 14.30 3.87 -4.24
C THR A 153 15.09 5.18 -4.26
N ALA A 154 14.58 6.21 -3.58
CA ALA A 154 15.26 7.50 -3.46
C ALA A 154 16.37 7.47 -2.41
N LYS A 155 16.39 6.47 -1.52
CA LYS A 155 17.27 6.35 -0.34
C LYS A 155 17.17 7.55 0.60
N GLU A 156 15.95 8.03 0.82
CA GLU A 156 15.70 9.24 1.58
C GLU A 156 14.72 9.03 2.72
N PHE A 157 15.02 9.67 3.87
CA PHE A 157 14.08 9.79 4.98
C PHE A 157 13.25 11.04 4.83
N TYR A 158 11.97 10.94 5.16
CA TYR A 158 11.08 12.09 5.24
C TYR A 158 10.05 11.93 6.35
N GLY A 159 9.61 13.05 6.90
CA GLY A 159 8.61 13.06 7.98
C GLY A 159 7.25 13.50 7.47
N ILE A 160 6.20 12.80 7.90
CA ILE A 160 4.80 13.19 7.65
C ILE A 160 4.18 13.63 8.96
N THR A 161 3.76 14.90 9.03
CA THR A 161 3.02 15.42 10.18
C THR A 161 1.58 14.90 10.18
N LYS A 162 0.92 14.88 11.36
CA LYS A 162 -0.50 14.50 11.45
C LYS A 162 -1.37 15.32 10.50
N LYS A 163 -1.12 16.63 10.39
CA LYS A 163 -1.86 17.52 9.48
C LYS A 163 -1.70 17.13 8.02
N GLN A 164 -0.48 16.75 7.60
CA GLN A 164 -0.23 16.26 6.24
C GLN A 164 -0.90 14.91 5.99
N ALA A 165 -0.80 13.98 6.96
CA ALA A 165 -1.44 12.68 6.87
C ALA A 165 -2.95 12.78 6.73
N ASP A 166 -3.59 13.63 7.53
CA ASP A 166 -5.02 13.86 7.45
C ASP A 166 -5.40 14.56 6.12
N TYR A 167 -4.60 15.51 5.66
CA TYR A 167 -4.79 16.15 4.36
C TYR A 167 -4.72 15.12 3.22
N ASN A 168 -3.73 14.23 3.21
CA ASN A 168 -3.56 13.21 2.17
C ASN A 168 -4.75 12.24 2.15
N PHE A 169 -5.25 11.84 3.30
CA PHE A 169 -6.46 11.03 3.40
C PHE A 169 -7.67 11.71 2.72
N TYR A 170 -8.00 12.95 3.09
CA TYR A 170 -9.13 13.66 2.50
C TYR A 170 -8.92 14.02 1.03
N TYR A 171 -7.67 14.25 0.64
CA TYR A 171 -7.31 14.41 -0.76
C TYR A 171 -7.68 13.16 -1.57
N GLN A 172 -7.32 11.99 -1.07
CA GLN A 172 -7.62 10.71 -1.73
C GLN A 172 -9.12 10.42 -1.77
N CYS A 173 -9.88 10.79 -0.74
CA CYS A 173 -11.34 10.68 -0.76
C CYS A 173 -11.98 11.43 -1.93
N LEU A 174 -11.43 12.57 -2.32
CA LEU A 174 -11.95 13.38 -3.43
C LEU A 174 -11.41 12.92 -4.79
N VAL A 175 -10.13 12.62 -4.91
CA VAL A 175 -9.50 12.23 -6.18
C VAL A 175 -9.87 10.80 -6.56
N GLY A 176 -10.05 9.90 -5.57
CA GLY A 176 -10.17 8.47 -5.79
C GLY A 176 -8.84 7.83 -6.18
N ASP A 177 -8.91 6.58 -6.63
CA ASP A 177 -7.77 5.83 -7.15
C ASP A 177 -8.20 4.91 -8.29
N ALA A 178 -7.74 5.22 -9.49
CA ALA A 178 -8.01 4.40 -10.68
C ALA A 178 -7.33 3.02 -10.61
N THR A 179 -6.18 2.92 -9.91
CA THR A 179 -5.45 1.66 -9.74
C THR A 179 -6.22 0.71 -8.83
N ASP A 180 -6.91 1.24 -7.83
CA ASP A 180 -7.74 0.51 -6.88
C ASP A 180 -9.23 0.47 -7.28
N ASN A 181 -9.54 1.08 -8.43
CA ASN A 181 -10.87 1.08 -9.05
C ASN A 181 -11.96 1.74 -8.21
N TYR A 182 -11.65 2.85 -7.53
CA TYR A 182 -12.66 3.71 -6.91
C TYR A 182 -12.50 5.18 -7.35
N LYS A 183 -13.61 5.88 -7.53
CA LYS A 183 -13.66 7.09 -8.38
C LYS A 183 -13.46 8.40 -7.63
N GLY A 184 -13.59 8.41 -6.30
CA GLY A 184 -13.66 9.67 -5.55
C GLY A 184 -14.91 10.50 -5.88
N ALA A 185 -14.83 11.81 -5.68
CA ALA A 185 -15.89 12.74 -6.04
C ALA A 185 -15.85 13.07 -7.55
N PRO A 186 -16.97 12.98 -8.28
CA PRO A 186 -17.00 13.33 -9.71
C PRO A 186 -16.43 14.73 -9.97
N THR A 187 -15.69 14.86 -11.06
CA THR A 187 -15.04 16.12 -11.48
C THR A 187 -13.94 16.66 -10.56
N TYR A 188 -13.56 15.94 -9.49
CA TYR A 188 -12.48 16.33 -8.58
C TYR A 188 -11.17 15.62 -8.93
N GLY A 189 -10.47 16.13 -9.93
CA GLY A 189 -9.07 15.75 -10.18
C GLY A 189 -8.10 16.50 -9.26
N GLU A 190 -6.80 16.20 -9.40
CA GLU A 190 -5.75 16.71 -8.51
C GLU A 190 -5.76 18.23 -8.29
N VAL A 191 -5.81 19.01 -9.37
CA VAL A 191 -5.72 20.48 -9.29
C VAL A 191 -6.90 21.07 -8.52
N LYS A 192 -8.12 20.63 -8.88
CA LYS A 192 -9.33 21.10 -8.23
C LYS A 192 -9.37 20.69 -6.76
N THR A 193 -8.98 19.47 -6.44
CA THR A 193 -8.94 18.97 -5.06
C THR A 193 -7.95 19.76 -4.21
N LYS A 194 -6.72 19.99 -4.69
CA LYS A 194 -5.71 20.80 -3.98
C LYS A 194 -6.25 22.21 -3.67
N LYS A 195 -6.89 22.86 -4.65
CA LYS A 195 -7.49 24.18 -4.47
C LYS A 195 -8.65 24.15 -3.45
N THR A 196 -9.49 23.11 -3.50
CA THR A 196 -10.66 22.97 -2.64
C THR A 196 -10.30 22.74 -1.18
N LEU A 197 -9.30 21.91 -0.90
CA LEU A 197 -8.83 21.59 0.45
C LEU A 197 -7.89 22.65 1.04
N SER A 198 -7.35 23.55 0.21
CA SER A 198 -6.37 24.56 0.65
C SER A 198 -6.98 25.44 1.76
N ASN A 199 -6.21 25.60 2.85
CA ASN A 199 -6.55 26.47 4.01
C ASN A 199 -7.88 26.13 4.72
N LYS A 200 -8.43 24.94 4.52
CA LYS A 200 -9.65 24.50 5.21
C LYS A 200 -9.31 23.88 6.56
N LYS A 201 -10.18 24.14 7.56
CA LYS A 201 -10.03 23.61 8.92
C LYS A 201 -10.75 22.27 9.11
N ASN A 202 -11.97 22.14 8.58
CA ASN A 202 -12.76 20.90 8.67
C ASN A 202 -12.82 20.23 7.29
N LEU A 203 -11.82 19.40 7.03
CA LEU A 203 -11.64 18.74 5.72
C LEU A 203 -12.76 17.74 5.42
N TRP A 204 -13.26 17.01 6.44
CA TRP A 204 -14.37 16.08 6.24
C TRP A 204 -15.66 16.79 5.81
N LYS A 205 -15.99 17.91 6.44
CA LYS A 205 -17.12 18.72 5.98
C LYS A 205 -16.97 19.15 4.53
N VAL A 206 -15.75 19.57 4.15
CA VAL A 206 -15.46 19.96 2.75
C VAL A 206 -15.66 18.78 1.80
N VAL A 207 -15.20 17.57 2.15
CA VAL A 207 -15.42 16.37 1.35
C VAL A 207 -16.92 16.10 1.17
N LYS A 208 -17.70 16.10 2.25
CA LYS A 208 -19.16 15.92 2.18
C LYS A 208 -19.84 16.96 1.28
N ASP A 209 -19.48 18.23 1.44
CA ASP A 209 -20.03 19.32 0.63
C ASP A 209 -19.69 19.15 -0.86
N CYS A 210 -18.50 18.60 -1.18
CA CYS A 210 -18.10 18.30 -2.56
C CYS A 210 -18.98 17.20 -3.18
N PHE A 211 -19.23 16.11 -2.46
CA PHE A 211 -20.12 15.03 -2.91
C PHE A 211 -21.56 15.54 -3.09
N LYS A 212 -22.08 16.26 -2.11
CA LYS A 212 -23.41 16.86 -2.16
C LYS A 212 -23.58 17.82 -3.36
N GLY A 213 -22.55 18.62 -3.66
CA GLY A 213 -22.53 19.51 -4.82
C GLY A 213 -22.52 18.78 -6.18
N GLN A 214 -22.26 17.47 -6.19
CA GLN A 214 -22.36 16.61 -7.36
C GLN A 214 -23.64 15.74 -7.37
N GLY A 215 -24.60 16.02 -6.48
CA GLY A 215 -25.85 15.27 -6.36
C GLY A 215 -25.70 13.90 -5.68
N LEU A 216 -24.59 13.67 -4.98
CA LEU A 216 -24.30 12.45 -4.24
C LEU A 216 -24.62 12.60 -2.75
N SER A 217 -24.81 11.47 -2.07
CA SER A 217 -25.14 11.42 -0.65
C SER A 217 -23.89 11.52 0.25
N GLU A 218 -24.12 11.72 1.55
CA GLU A 218 -23.07 11.61 2.56
C GLU A 218 -22.53 10.18 2.68
N GLU A 219 -23.38 9.16 2.44
CA GLU A 219 -22.98 7.76 2.45
C GLU A 219 -22.05 7.44 1.26
N ASP A 220 -22.25 8.07 0.10
CA ASP A 220 -21.32 7.95 -1.02
C ASP A 220 -19.93 8.51 -0.65
N ALA A 221 -19.89 9.66 0.00
CA ALA A 221 -18.65 10.24 0.50
C ALA A 221 -17.97 9.33 1.55
N LEU A 222 -18.76 8.76 2.46
CA LEU A 222 -18.27 7.85 3.50
C LEU A 222 -17.73 6.55 2.91
N THR A 223 -18.39 6.01 1.88
CA THR A 223 -17.92 4.84 1.15
C THR A 223 -16.54 5.10 0.53
N GLN A 224 -16.38 6.22 -0.19
CA GLN A 224 -15.08 6.57 -0.78
C GLN A 224 -14.02 6.80 0.31
N ALA A 225 -14.37 7.39 1.43
CA ALA A 225 -13.46 7.57 2.56
C ALA A 225 -13.02 6.22 3.16
N ARG A 226 -13.93 5.26 3.33
CA ARG A 226 -13.61 3.91 3.82
C ARG A 226 -12.69 3.14 2.85
N LEU A 227 -12.83 3.35 1.55
CA LEU A 227 -11.96 2.76 0.54
C LEU A 227 -10.55 3.38 0.56
N ALA A 228 -10.48 4.71 0.65
CA ALA A 228 -9.23 5.47 0.67
C ALA A 228 -8.44 5.31 1.97
N ARG A 229 -9.10 4.99 3.10
CA ARG A 229 -8.51 4.97 4.43
C ARG A 229 -7.49 3.87 4.60
N ILE A 230 -6.23 4.22 4.84
CA ILE A 230 -5.27 3.30 5.43
C ILE A 230 -5.53 3.26 6.93
N LEU A 231 -5.73 2.05 7.47
CA LEU A 231 -6.14 1.87 8.86
C LEU A 231 -5.03 2.32 9.82
N ARG A 232 -5.45 2.99 10.92
CA ARG A 232 -4.63 3.35 12.06
C ARG A 232 -5.00 2.48 13.26
N ASN A 233 -4.28 2.57 14.36
CA ASN A 233 -4.60 1.81 15.57
C ASN A 233 -6.03 1.98 16.08
N THR A 234 -6.65 3.15 15.88
CA THR A 234 -8.06 3.43 16.20
C THR A 234 -9.05 2.76 15.28
N ASP A 235 -8.61 2.37 14.10
CA ASP A 235 -9.43 1.74 13.07
C ASP A 235 -9.33 0.20 13.10
N TYR A 236 -8.79 -0.37 14.20
CA TYR A 236 -8.62 -1.82 14.33
C TYR A 236 -8.97 -2.32 15.74
N ASP A 237 -9.86 -3.29 15.81
CA ASP A 237 -10.19 -4.00 17.04
C ASP A 237 -9.18 -5.13 17.29
N PHE A 238 -8.23 -4.88 18.17
CA PHE A 238 -7.18 -5.84 18.52
C PHE A 238 -7.72 -7.09 19.24
N LYS A 239 -8.86 -6.99 19.93
CA LYS A 239 -9.49 -8.09 20.65
C LYS A 239 -10.15 -9.06 19.68
N ASN A 240 -10.98 -8.53 18.78
CA ASN A 240 -11.73 -9.34 17.81
C ASN A 240 -10.96 -9.52 16.49
N LYS A 241 -9.79 -8.85 16.35
CA LYS A 241 -8.89 -8.93 15.18
C LYS A 241 -9.58 -8.56 13.87
N GLN A 242 -10.33 -7.45 13.88
CA GLN A 242 -11.08 -7.00 12.71
C GLN A 242 -10.99 -5.48 12.52
N PRO A 243 -11.14 -4.99 11.29
CA PRO A 243 -11.18 -3.56 11.01
C PRO A 243 -12.44 -2.92 11.61
N ILE A 244 -12.27 -1.69 12.12
CA ILE A 244 -13.36 -0.80 12.51
C ILE A 244 -13.53 0.18 11.37
N LEU A 245 -14.71 0.18 10.75
CA LEU A 245 -14.96 1.08 9.62
C LEU A 245 -15.04 2.52 10.09
N TRP A 246 -14.31 3.39 9.41
CA TRP A 246 -14.32 4.81 9.70
C TRP A 246 -15.72 5.42 9.58
N SER A 247 -16.13 6.22 10.57
CA SER A 247 -17.50 6.75 10.73
C SER A 247 -17.66 8.21 10.32
N GLY A 248 -16.55 8.89 10.01
CA GLY A 248 -16.59 10.33 9.67
C GLY A 248 -16.25 11.26 10.86
N GLU A 249 -15.74 10.71 11.95
CA GLU A 249 -15.34 11.47 13.15
C GLU A 249 -13.81 11.55 13.30
#